data_04a8a53fd9510ef5805f61e38153312c
#
_entry.id   04a8a53fd9510ef5805f61e38153312c
#
_cell.length_a   1.000
_cell.length_b   1.000
_cell.length_c   1.000
_cell.angle_alpha   90.00
_cell.angle_beta   90.00
_cell.angle_gamma   90.00
#
_symmetry.space_group_name_H-M   'P 1'
#
loop_
_entity.id
_entity.type
_entity.pdbx_description
1 polymer ?
#
loop_
_entity_poly.entity_id
_entity_poly.type
_entity_poly.pdbx_seq_one_letter_code
_entity_poly.pdbx_strand_id
1 'polypeptide(L)'
;MTLFGRRFNRGRAVILPCWVIGQTLLVLGKAQEARFDSEVIDATVEIGYGLAIGDVDGDGKKDILLADKRAFRWYRNPDWKPFVLARNLTLRDNVCLAADDIDGDGKVEIAVGAQWNPGETNDAAQSGSVHYLVRPEDPRKPWKPVSLFHDPTVHRMRWVKTEVGDWRLVVLPLHGIGNVRGEGPNGVNIRAYLPPAAERRSDPEAWIHVVLDDSLHATHNFDDRDGQILVGGAEGMLRKSVMNTDPDEDAMLISPVNSAPPTVGVGEVRFGREFIAAIEPMHGNELAIYRQRQEDGTGWERVLLTDDLNQGHALAVGDLLGNGTEQVVAGWRQPDESGKVGIRLFFPVGETWQSRTIDDNTMACEDLKLADLDGDGRLDVIAAGRATGNLLVYWNRPAERVAD
;
A
#
# COMPACT_ATOMS: atom_id res chain seq x y z
N MET A 1 -3.63 -95.89 21.14
CA MET A 1 -2.36 -96.08 20.42
C MET A 1 -1.63 -94.78 20.51
N THR A 2 -0.86 -94.62 21.55
CA THR A 2 0.57 -94.33 21.66
C THR A 2 1.11 -93.38 20.59
N LEU A 3 1.68 -92.20 20.93
CA LEU A 3 3.06 -92.00 21.39
C LEU A 3 3.35 -90.50 21.57
N PHE A 4 3.94 -90.17 22.68
CA PHE A 4 5.14 -89.38 22.93
C PHE A 4 5.38 -88.14 21.99
N GLY A 5 5.64 -87.01 22.43
CA GLY A 5 6.39 -86.43 23.52
C GLY A 5 7.28 -85.27 23.03
N ARG A 6 7.50 -84.39 23.78
CA ARG A 6 8.66 -83.53 24.05
C ARG A 6 8.33 -82.07 24.29
N ARG A 7 8.51 -81.69 25.51
CA ARG A 7 8.55 -80.30 25.95
C ARG A 7 9.81 -79.64 25.43
N PHE A 8 9.68 -78.46 24.79
CA PHE A 8 10.79 -77.54 24.62
C PHE A 8 10.50 -76.24 25.42
N ASN A 9 11.42 -76.03 26.37
CA ASN A 9 11.48 -74.81 27.20
C ASN A 9 11.93 -73.64 26.33
N ARG A 10 11.11 -72.61 26.18
CA ARG A 10 11.51 -71.35 25.51
C ARG A 10 11.66 -70.28 26.57
N GLY A 11 12.93 -69.86 26.79
CA GLY A 11 13.29 -68.72 27.59
C GLY A 11 12.61 -67.45 27.13
N ARG A 12 12.08 -66.74 28.11
CA ARG A 12 11.53 -65.41 27.90
C ARG A 12 12.68 -64.38 27.76
N ALA A 13 12.90 -63.85 26.57
CA ALA A 13 13.72 -62.64 26.39
C ALA A 13 12.89 -61.45 26.82
N VAL A 14 13.35 -60.70 27.82
CA VAL A 14 12.82 -59.42 28.24
C VAL A 14 13.40 -58.37 27.29
N ILE A 15 12.58 -57.82 26.40
CA ILE A 15 12.93 -56.67 25.59
C ILE A 15 12.56 -55.41 26.39
N LEU A 16 13.55 -54.67 26.85
CA LEU A 16 13.41 -53.33 27.40
C LEU A 16 13.20 -52.34 26.25
N PRO A 17 12.15 -51.48 26.26
CA PRO A 17 12.02 -50.45 25.26
C PRO A 17 13.06 -49.34 25.55
N CYS A 18 13.97 -49.13 24.61
CA CYS A 18 14.82 -47.94 24.57
C CYS A 18 13.97 -46.74 24.18
N TRP A 19 13.65 -45.89 25.14
CA TRP A 19 13.06 -44.57 24.87
C TRP A 19 14.17 -43.66 24.33
N VAL A 20 14.18 -43.44 23.02
CA VAL A 20 14.97 -42.35 22.42
C VAL A 20 14.19 -41.08 22.67
N ILE A 21 14.59 -40.33 23.68
CA ILE A 21 14.11 -38.94 23.86
C ILE A 21 14.77 -38.12 22.76
N GLY A 22 14.05 -37.92 21.66
CA GLY A 22 14.42 -36.95 20.65
C GLY A 22 14.31 -35.54 21.27
N GLN A 23 15.42 -34.96 21.67
CA GLN A 23 15.48 -33.52 21.94
C GLN A 23 15.33 -32.82 20.60
N THR A 24 14.12 -32.33 20.32
CA THR A 24 13.90 -31.34 19.28
C THR A 24 14.56 -30.05 19.79
N LEU A 25 15.77 -29.76 19.34
CA LEU A 25 16.34 -28.43 19.48
C LEU A 25 15.42 -27.48 18.71
N LEU A 26 14.59 -26.74 19.43
CA LEU A 26 14.04 -25.50 18.93
C LEU A 26 15.24 -24.57 18.70
N VAL A 27 15.72 -24.50 17.46
CA VAL A 27 16.56 -23.39 17.03
C VAL A 27 15.62 -22.20 17.03
N LEU A 28 15.58 -21.47 18.14
CA LEU A 28 15.10 -20.08 18.17
C LEU A 28 16.04 -19.31 17.23
N GLY A 29 15.66 -19.24 15.96
CA GLY A 29 16.31 -18.36 15.01
C GLY A 29 16.31 -16.97 15.64
N LYS A 30 17.50 -16.42 15.90
CA LYS A 30 17.61 -14.99 16.22
C LYS A 30 16.83 -14.27 15.12
N ALA A 31 15.82 -13.50 15.50
CA ALA A 31 15.12 -12.64 14.54
C ALA A 31 16.18 -11.88 13.77
N GLN A 32 16.19 -12.04 12.45
CA GLN A 32 17.18 -11.38 11.61
C GLN A 32 16.96 -9.88 11.76
N GLU A 33 17.87 -9.20 12.44
CA GLU A 33 17.75 -7.77 12.69
C GLU A 33 17.92 -7.04 11.36
N ALA A 34 16.87 -6.44 10.84
CA ALA A 34 16.97 -5.50 9.72
C ALA A 34 17.62 -4.19 10.21
N ARG A 35 18.56 -3.67 9.45
CA ARG A 35 19.13 -2.34 9.62
C ARG A 35 18.70 -1.48 8.43
N PHE A 36 18.32 -0.25 8.69
CA PHE A 36 17.94 0.69 7.64
C PHE A 36 18.94 1.86 7.61
N ASP A 37 19.59 2.03 6.45
CA ASP A 37 20.48 3.15 6.19
C ASP A 37 19.74 4.17 5.32
N SER A 38 19.60 5.42 5.80
CA SER A 38 18.87 6.44 5.07
C SER A 38 19.74 7.17 4.05
N GLU A 39 19.17 7.43 2.87
CA GLU A 39 19.74 8.26 1.83
C GLU A 39 18.74 9.33 1.39
N VAL A 40 19.17 10.60 1.35
CA VAL A 40 18.36 11.70 0.85
C VAL A 40 18.44 11.74 -0.66
N ILE A 41 17.31 11.49 -1.34
CA ILE A 41 17.19 11.52 -2.80
C ILE A 41 16.90 12.95 -3.29
N ASP A 42 16.01 13.66 -2.60
CA ASP A 42 15.67 15.06 -2.89
C ASP A 42 15.36 15.79 -1.56
N ALA A 43 16.01 16.91 -1.32
CA ALA A 43 15.78 17.78 -0.15
C ALA A 43 14.97 19.05 -0.52
N THR A 44 14.34 19.07 -1.69
CA THR A 44 13.60 20.22 -2.24
C THR A 44 12.14 19.91 -2.54
N VAL A 45 11.62 18.82 -1.98
CA VAL A 45 10.21 18.44 -2.08
C VAL A 45 9.35 19.49 -1.38
N GLU A 46 8.25 19.91 -2.04
CA GLU A 46 7.37 20.92 -1.43
C GLU A 46 6.29 20.29 -0.54
N ILE A 47 5.71 19.17 -0.97
CA ILE A 47 4.65 18.46 -0.22
C ILE A 47 4.82 16.94 -0.25
N GLY A 48 5.16 16.36 -1.42
CA GLY A 48 5.34 14.92 -1.54
C GLY A 48 4.04 14.13 -1.44
N TYR A 49 2.98 14.56 -2.09
CA TYR A 49 1.62 14.00 -1.98
C TYR A 49 1.48 12.50 -2.29
N GLY A 50 2.27 11.98 -3.22
CA GLY A 50 2.15 10.57 -3.61
C GLY A 50 3.39 10.04 -4.31
N LEU A 51 3.65 8.76 -4.11
CA LEU A 51 4.76 7.99 -4.67
C LEU A 51 4.25 6.84 -5.54
N ALA A 52 4.99 6.54 -6.59
CA ALA A 52 4.91 5.29 -7.32
C ALA A 52 6.32 4.77 -7.64
N ILE A 53 6.44 3.49 -7.91
CA ILE A 53 7.70 2.83 -8.21
C ILE A 53 7.53 2.05 -9.52
N GLY A 54 8.48 2.19 -10.44
CA GLY A 54 8.47 1.42 -11.67
C GLY A 54 9.55 1.85 -12.65
N ASP A 55 9.84 1.04 -13.64
CA ASP A 55 10.85 1.34 -14.66
C ASP A 55 10.30 2.36 -15.67
N VAL A 56 10.82 3.58 -15.64
CA VAL A 56 10.36 4.67 -16.51
C VAL A 56 11.12 4.68 -17.83
N ASP A 57 12.41 4.37 -17.85
CA ASP A 57 13.22 4.48 -19.07
C ASP A 57 13.52 3.15 -19.76
N GLY A 58 13.11 2.03 -19.18
CA GLY A 58 13.25 0.70 -19.77
C GLY A 58 14.63 0.08 -19.57
N ASP A 59 15.36 0.50 -18.52
CA ASP A 59 16.68 -0.03 -18.21
C ASP A 59 16.65 -1.28 -17.31
N GLY A 60 15.45 -1.72 -16.91
CA GLY A 60 15.20 -2.88 -16.04
C GLY A 60 15.33 -2.57 -14.55
N LYS A 61 15.54 -1.31 -14.15
CA LYS A 61 15.59 -0.89 -12.76
C LYS A 61 14.35 -0.09 -12.39
N LYS A 62 13.97 -0.21 -11.14
CA LYS A 62 12.82 0.55 -10.62
C LYS A 62 13.26 1.98 -10.28
N ASP A 63 12.59 2.94 -10.87
CA ASP A 63 12.70 4.37 -10.59
C ASP A 63 11.69 4.78 -9.51
N ILE A 64 11.90 5.97 -8.92
CA ILE A 64 10.95 6.58 -7.99
C ILE A 64 10.18 7.67 -8.74
N LEU A 65 8.86 7.64 -8.65
CA LEU A 65 8.00 8.68 -9.19
C LEU A 65 7.32 9.44 -8.05
N LEU A 66 7.23 10.77 -8.17
CA LEU A 66 6.72 11.66 -7.13
C LEU A 66 5.68 12.64 -7.70
N ALA A 67 4.49 12.66 -7.09
CA ALA A 67 3.55 13.76 -7.21
C ALA A 67 3.88 14.84 -6.17
N ASP A 68 4.65 15.84 -6.56
CA ASP A 68 4.93 16.98 -5.73
C ASP A 68 3.98 18.15 -6.08
N LYS A 69 3.94 19.17 -5.28
CA LYS A 69 2.98 20.28 -5.34
C LYS A 69 2.68 20.80 -6.75
N ARG A 70 3.73 21.09 -7.54
CA ARG A 70 3.61 21.69 -8.88
C ARG A 70 4.24 20.87 -9.99
N ALA A 71 4.91 19.77 -9.67
CA ALA A 71 5.58 18.93 -10.65
C ALA A 71 5.35 17.47 -10.35
N PHE A 72 5.08 16.70 -11.39
CA PHE A 72 5.29 15.26 -11.37
C PHE A 72 6.70 15.02 -11.83
N ARG A 73 7.48 14.27 -11.03
CA ARG A 73 8.88 13.95 -11.30
C ARG A 73 9.10 12.47 -11.26
N TRP A 74 10.17 12.03 -11.89
CA TRP A 74 10.76 10.72 -11.64
C TRP A 74 12.26 10.87 -11.40
N TYR A 75 12.81 9.98 -10.58
CA TYR A 75 14.21 9.93 -10.18
C TYR A 75 14.77 8.64 -10.68
N ARG A 76 15.74 8.73 -11.60
CA ARG A 76 16.32 7.59 -12.29
C ARG A 76 17.23 6.78 -11.37
N ASN A 77 16.99 5.48 -11.30
CA ASN A 77 17.88 4.55 -10.62
C ASN A 77 19.11 4.23 -11.53
N PRO A 78 20.38 4.22 -11.06
CA PRO A 78 20.80 4.36 -9.67
C PRO A 78 21.34 5.76 -9.31
N ASP A 79 21.33 6.71 -10.24
CA ASP A 79 21.96 8.02 -10.03
C ASP A 79 21.01 9.06 -9.45
N TRP A 80 19.75 8.70 -9.24
CA TRP A 80 18.66 9.48 -8.67
C TRP A 80 18.49 10.85 -9.31
N LYS A 81 18.89 10.96 -10.57
CA LYS A 81 18.74 12.20 -11.32
C LYS A 81 17.26 12.49 -11.57
N PRO A 82 16.76 13.68 -11.15
CA PRO A 82 15.36 14.04 -11.36
C PRO A 82 15.07 14.46 -12.79
N PHE A 83 13.92 14.03 -13.31
CA PHE A 83 13.33 14.48 -14.56
C PHE A 83 11.88 14.87 -14.33
N VAL A 84 11.39 15.87 -15.05
CA VAL A 84 10.02 16.37 -14.95
C VAL A 84 9.15 15.67 -15.96
N LEU A 85 8.13 14.95 -15.50
CA LEU A 85 7.07 14.36 -16.32
C LEU A 85 6.09 15.44 -16.80
N ALA A 86 5.54 16.22 -15.85
CA ALA A 86 4.67 17.35 -16.12
C ALA A 86 4.82 18.41 -15.03
N ARG A 87 4.60 19.69 -15.38
CA ARG A 87 4.69 20.81 -14.41
C ARG A 87 3.54 21.78 -14.65
N ASN A 88 2.99 22.32 -13.54
CA ASN A 88 1.89 23.28 -13.55
C ASN A 88 0.71 22.79 -14.42
N LEU A 89 0.36 21.52 -14.25
CA LEU A 89 -0.68 20.85 -15.04
C LEU A 89 -2.03 21.54 -14.84
N THR A 90 -2.28 22.03 -13.64
CA THR A 90 -3.48 22.79 -13.27
C THR A 90 -3.11 24.03 -12.45
N LEU A 91 -4.11 24.85 -12.10
CA LEU A 91 -3.92 26.04 -11.26
C LEU A 91 -3.68 25.70 -9.79
N ARG A 92 -4.03 24.47 -9.35
CA ARG A 92 -3.88 24.00 -7.98
C ARG A 92 -2.83 22.88 -7.91
N ASP A 93 -2.65 22.35 -6.72
CA ASP A 93 -1.64 21.34 -6.45
C ASP A 93 -1.95 20.00 -7.17
N ASN A 94 -0.91 19.25 -7.48
CA ASN A 94 -1.00 17.84 -7.81
C ASN A 94 -1.37 17.05 -6.55
N VAL A 95 -1.84 15.81 -6.69
CA VAL A 95 -2.28 15.02 -5.53
C VAL A 95 -1.91 13.55 -5.58
N CYS A 96 -1.92 12.92 -6.74
CA CYS A 96 -1.65 11.49 -6.85
C CYS A 96 -1.09 11.11 -8.22
N LEU A 97 -0.52 9.92 -8.29
CA LEU A 97 -0.08 9.29 -9.54
C LEU A 97 -0.20 7.76 -9.43
N ALA A 98 -0.30 7.11 -10.59
CA ALA A 98 -0.21 5.68 -10.77
C ALA A 98 0.81 5.39 -11.86
N ALA A 99 1.65 4.36 -11.65
CA ALA A 99 2.63 3.89 -12.63
C ALA A 99 2.71 2.36 -12.55
N ASP A 100 2.52 1.69 -13.68
CA ASP A 100 2.68 0.25 -13.85
C ASP A 100 2.86 -0.09 -15.32
N ASP A 101 3.50 -1.22 -15.63
CA ASP A 101 3.64 -1.74 -16.98
C ASP A 101 2.36 -2.48 -17.38
N ILE A 102 1.42 -1.76 -18.00
CA ILE A 102 0.10 -2.32 -18.32
C ILE A 102 0.01 -3.00 -19.69
N ASP A 103 1.06 -2.91 -20.51
CA ASP A 103 1.09 -3.57 -21.82
C ASP A 103 2.24 -4.57 -21.99
N GLY A 104 3.10 -4.71 -20.98
CA GLY A 104 4.15 -5.72 -20.92
C GLY A 104 5.40 -5.36 -21.74
N ASP A 105 5.61 -4.06 -22.04
CA ASP A 105 6.80 -3.60 -22.78
C ASP A 105 8.03 -3.35 -21.89
N GLY A 106 7.87 -3.56 -20.57
CA GLY A 106 8.91 -3.37 -19.55
C GLY A 106 9.02 -1.93 -19.05
N LYS A 107 8.11 -1.04 -19.46
CA LYS A 107 8.08 0.37 -19.04
C LYS A 107 6.72 0.73 -18.48
N VAL A 108 6.71 1.59 -17.47
CA VAL A 108 5.43 1.97 -16.83
C VAL A 108 4.61 2.94 -17.66
N GLU A 109 3.30 2.73 -17.71
CA GLU A 109 2.29 3.73 -18.06
C GLU A 109 1.97 4.60 -16.85
N ILE A 110 1.85 5.92 -17.10
CA ILE A 110 1.67 6.89 -16.01
C ILE A 110 0.34 7.61 -16.16
N ALA A 111 -0.46 7.57 -15.09
CA ALA A 111 -1.61 8.43 -14.90
C ALA A 111 -1.39 9.35 -13.69
N VAL A 112 -1.95 10.57 -13.73
CA VAL A 112 -1.74 11.57 -12.68
C VAL A 112 -3.03 12.30 -12.34
N GLY A 113 -3.16 12.70 -11.07
CA GLY A 113 -4.25 13.51 -10.55
C GLY A 113 -3.76 14.86 -10.01
N ALA A 114 -4.48 15.92 -10.33
CA ALA A 114 -4.14 17.29 -9.94
C ALA A 114 -5.41 18.10 -9.60
N GLN A 115 -5.31 19.44 -9.56
CA GLN A 115 -6.40 20.37 -9.20
C GLN A 115 -6.94 20.09 -7.79
N TRP A 116 -6.04 19.80 -6.83
CA TRP A 116 -6.41 19.47 -5.46
C TRP A 116 -7.20 20.61 -4.78
N ASN A 117 -8.48 20.40 -4.57
CA ASN A 117 -9.39 21.35 -3.93
C ASN A 117 -10.48 20.60 -3.16
N PRO A 118 -10.15 20.01 -1.99
CA PRO A 118 -11.06 19.11 -1.27
C PRO A 118 -12.32 19.79 -0.73
N GLY A 119 -12.33 21.13 -0.67
CA GLY A 119 -13.51 21.89 -0.26
C GLY A 119 -14.52 22.16 -1.36
N GLU A 120 -14.17 21.92 -2.63
CA GLU A 120 -15.08 22.07 -3.78
C GLU A 120 -15.53 20.69 -4.25
N THR A 121 -16.77 20.33 -3.93
CA THR A 121 -17.31 19.00 -4.19
C THR A 121 -18.36 18.94 -5.30
N ASN A 122 -18.73 20.09 -5.89
CA ASN A 122 -19.76 20.19 -6.92
C ASN A 122 -19.21 20.42 -8.32
N ASP A 123 -18.18 21.27 -8.45
CA ASP A 123 -17.66 21.70 -9.75
C ASP A 123 -16.35 20.97 -10.08
N ALA A 124 -16.44 19.98 -10.95
CA ALA A 124 -15.28 19.23 -11.42
C ALA A 124 -14.25 20.12 -12.16
N ALA A 125 -14.67 21.24 -12.75
CA ALA A 125 -13.73 22.17 -13.39
C ALA A 125 -12.86 22.92 -12.37
N GLN A 126 -13.27 22.96 -11.10
CA GLN A 126 -12.57 23.64 -10.01
C GLN A 126 -11.89 22.68 -9.02
N SER A 127 -12.17 21.38 -9.13
CA SER A 127 -11.70 20.38 -8.17
C SER A 127 -11.45 19.03 -8.83
N GLY A 128 -10.27 18.50 -8.61
CA GLY A 128 -9.83 17.24 -9.18
C GLY A 128 -9.45 17.34 -10.65
N SER A 129 -8.67 16.42 -11.10
CA SER A 129 -8.41 16.13 -12.52
C SER A 129 -7.76 14.77 -12.67
N VAL A 130 -7.96 14.12 -13.81
CA VAL A 130 -7.30 12.85 -14.17
C VAL A 130 -6.66 13.03 -15.54
N HIS A 131 -5.38 12.66 -15.66
CA HIS A 131 -4.66 12.72 -16.92
C HIS A 131 -3.85 11.44 -17.13
N TYR A 132 -3.88 10.93 -18.35
CA TYR A 132 -2.91 9.97 -18.82
C TYR A 132 -1.72 10.72 -19.42
N LEU A 133 -0.50 10.31 -19.12
CA LEU A 133 0.71 10.92 -19.66
C LEU A 133 1.24 10.10 -20.84
N VAL A 134 1.20 10.66 -22.05
CA VAL A 134 1.74 10.03 -23.24
C VAL A 134 3.27 10.13 -23.22
N ARG A 135 3.94 8.97 -23.23
CA ARG A 135 5.39 8.84 -23.22
C ARG A 135 6.01 9.46 -24.50
N PRO A 136 6.99 10.37 -24.39
CA PRO A 136 7.80 10.80 -25.55
C PRO A 136 8.83 9.75 -25.93
N GLU A 137 9.46 9.88 -27.10
CA GLU A 137 10.58 9.04 -27.52
C GLU A 137 11.76 9.06 -26.52
N ASP A 138 12.11 10.24 -26.00
CA ASP A 138 13.06 10.40 -24.90
C ASP A 138 12.28 10.61 -23.58
N PRO A 139 12.20 9.62 -22.67
CA PRO A 139 11.41 9.69 -21.45
C PRO A 139 11.85 10.80 -20.48
N ARG A 140 13.05 11.35 -20.67
CA ARG A 140 13.59 12.47 -19.89
C ARG A 140 12.97 13.83 -20.25
N LYS A 141 12.23 13.89 -21.35
CA LYS A 141 11.46 15.07 -21.77
C LYS A 141 10.10 15.09 -21.09
N PRO A 142 9.47 16.27 -20.95
CA PRO A 142 8.10 16.33 -20.44
C PRO A 142 7.13 15.48 -21.28
N TRP A 143 6.25 14.77 -20.61
CA TRP A 143 5.24 13.91 -21.23
C TRP A 143 3.99 14.73 -21.54
N LYS A 144 3.26 14.35 -22.60
CA LYS A 144 2.06 15.06 -23.02
C LYS A 144 0.86 14.56 -22.22
N PRO A 145 0.16 15.45 -21.44
CA PRO A 145 -1.04 15.06 -20.71
C PRO A 145 -2.24 14.93 -21.66
N VAL A 146 -3.04 13.91 -21.44
CA VAL A 146 -4.36 13.68 -22.03
C VAL A 146 -5.38 13.74 -20.89
N SER A 147 -6.25 14.75 -20.89
CA SER A 147 -7.29 14.90 -19.88
C SER A 147 -8.37 13.85 -20.05
N LEU A 148 -8.70 13.14 -18.97
CA LEU A 148 -9.77 12.17 -18.92
C LEU A 148 -10.96 12.74 -18.14
N PHE A 149 -12.14 12.12 -18.28
CA PHE A 149 -13.29 12.43 -17.43
C PHE A 149 -12.91 12.28 -15.96
N HIS A 150 -13.46 13.08 -15.06
CA HIS A 150 -13.23 12.94 -13.62
C HIS A 150 -14.39 13.53 -12.81
N ASP A 151 -14.54 13.06 -11.59
CA ASP A 151 -15.37 13.66 -10.55
C ASP A 151 -14.56 14.69 -9.76
N PRO A 152 -15.20 15.60 -8.99
CA PRO A 152 -14.50 16.47 -8.06
C PRO A 152 -13.66 15.68 -7.03
N THR A 153 -12.72 16.36 -6.38
CA THR A 153 -11.95 15.86 -5.25
C THR A 153 -11.12 14.58 -5.50
N VAL A 154 -10.68 14.34 -6.75
CA VAL A 154 -9.73 13.25 -7.05
C VAL A 154 -8.59 13.25 -6.03
N HIS A 155 -8.34 12.10 -5.39
CA HIS A 155 -7.40 12.01 -4.27
C HIS A 155 -6.36 10.90 -4.43
N ARG A 156 -6.74 9.70 -4.85
CA ARG A 156 -5.82 8.57 -5.06
C ARG A 156 -6.12 7.86 -6.38
N MET A 157 -5.11 7.20 -6.92
CA MET A 157 -5.27 6.35 -8.11
C MET A 157 -4.23 5.23 -8.12
N ARG A 158 -4.59 4.11 -8.75
CA ARG A 158 -3.72 2.95 -8.99
C ARG A 158 -4.07 2.27 -10.29
N TRP A 159 -3.08 1.70 -10.95
CA TRP A 159 -3.32 0.65 -11.91
C TRP A 159 -3.60 -0.65 -11.17
N VAL A 160 -4.73 -1.28 -11.47
CA VAL A 160 -5.17 -2.52 -10.85
C VAL A 160 -5.26 -3.59 -11.92
N LYS A 161 -4.51 -4.68 -11.76
CA LYS A 161 -4.56 -5.82 -12.65
C LYS A 161 -5.74 -6.70 -12.26
N THR A 162 -6.62 -7.00 -13.23
CA THR A 162 -7.77 -7.86 -13.02
C THR A 162 -7.38 -9.34 -12.94
N GLU A 163 -8.28 -10.18 -12.43
CA GLU A 163 -8.08 -11.63 -12.35
C GLU A 163 -7.87 -12.30 -13.72
N VAL A 164 -8.39 -11.67 -14.80
CA VAL A 164 -8.22 -12.17 -16.18
C VAL A 164 -6.99 -11.58 -16.88
N GLY A 165 -6.22 -10.73 -16.19
CA GLY A 165 -4.96 -10.18 -16.68
C GLY A 165 -5.08 -8.80 -17.36
N ASP A 166 -6.27 -8.27 -17.56
CA ASP A 166 -6.48 -6.89 -18.02
C ASP A 166 -6.16 -5.88 -16.92
N TRP A 167 -6.05 -4.60 -17.29
CA TRP A 167 -5.79 -3.52 -16.37
C TRP A 167 -6.94 -2.53 -16.28
N ARG A 168 -7.08 -1.92 -15.11
CA ARG A 168 -7.99 -0.80 -14.83
C ARG A 168 -7.21 0.30 -14.12
N LEU A 169 -7.41 1.55 -14.54
CA LEU A 169 -7.02 2.68 -13.71
C LEU A 169 -8.17 2.95 -12.74
N VAL A 170 -7.97 2.63 -11.47
CA VAL A 170 -8.94 2.94 -10.42
C VAL A 170 -8.61 4.32 -9.85
N VAL A 171 -9.62 5.18 -9.78
CA VAL A 171 -9.52 6.54 -9.27
C VAL A 171 -10.50 6.73 -8.13
N LEU A 172 -10.00 7.25 -7.02
CA LEU A 172 -10.72 7.46 -5.79
C LEU A 172 -10.82 8.97 -5.50
N PRO A 173 -12.02 9.60 -5.64
CA PRO A 173 -12.29 10.91 -5.07
C PRO A 173 -12.31 10.86 -3.53
N LEU A 174 -12.13 12.00 -2.85
CA LEU A 174 -12.17 12.09 -1.39
C LEU A 174 -13.60 12.13 -0.85
N HIS A 175 -14.51 12.80 -1.56
CA HIS A 175 -15.88 13.05 -1.11
C HIS A 175 -16.90 12.73 -2.21
N GLY A 176 -18.09 12.31 -1.80
CA GLY A 176 -19.25 12.25 -2.68
C GLY A 176 -19.62 13.65 -3.21
N ILE A 177 -20.17 13.70 -4.42
CA ILE A 177 -20.51 14.96 -5.09
C ILE A 177 -21.54 15.73 -4.24
N GLY A 178 -21.23 17.00 -3.91
CA GLY A 178 -22.07 17.87 -3.09
C GLY A 178 -21.96 17.65 -1.57
N ASN A 179 -21.21 16.66 -1.12
CA ASN A 179 -20.99 16.45 0.31
C ASN A 179 -20.04 17.52 0.89
N VAL A 180 -20.28 17.91 2.14
CA VAL A 180 -19.46 18.90 2.85
C VAL A 180 -18.65 18.19 3.92
N ARG A 181 -17.32 18.19 3.79
CA ARG A 181 -16.41 17.54 4.74
C ARG A 181 -16.71 16.05 4.97
N GLY A 182 -17.14 15.35 3.92
CA GLY A 182 -17.53 13.94 4.01
C GLY A 182 -18.96 13.69 4.52
N GLU A 183 -19.68 14.73 4.91
CA GLU A 183 -21.08 14.64 5.33
C GLU A 183 -22.01 15.00 4.15
N GLY A 184 -22.99 14.17 3.88
CA GLY A 184 -23.97 14.37 2.82
C GLY A 184 -24.54 13.03 2.33
N PRO A 185 -25.57 13.08 1.47
CA PRO A 185 -26.29 11.88 1.05
C PRO A 185 -25.64 11.13 -0.12
N ASN A 186 -24.61 11.69 -0.76
CA ASN A 186 -24.09 11.17 -2.02
C ASN A 186 -22.82 10.32 -1.76
N GLY A 187 -22.78 9.15 -2.35
CA GLY A 187 -21.60 8.30 -2.31
C GLY A 187 -20.44 8.83 -3.16
N VAL A 188 -19.25 8.36 -2.84
CA VAL A 188 -18.04 8.61 -3.62
C VAL A 188 -18.03 7.70 -4.84
N ASN A 189 -18.04 8.25 -6.04
CA ASN A 189 -17.91 7.47 -7.27
C ASN A 189 -16.50 6.85 -7.37
N ILE A 190 -16.30 5.65 -6.84
CA ILE A 190 -15.08 4.88 -7.06
C ILE A 190 -15.07 4.46 -8.53
N ARG A 191 -14.17 5.02 -9.33
CA ARG A 191 -14.24 4.90 -10.79
C ARG A 191 -13.11 4.06 -11.36
N ALA A 192 -13.43 3.15 -12.26
CA ALA A 192 -12.46 2.42 -13.07
C ALA A 192 -12.48 2.92 -14.51
N TYR A 193 -11.31 3.13 -15.09
CA TYR A 193 -11.10 3.42 -16.49
C TYR A 193 -10.49 2.19 -17.17
N LEU A 194 -11.05 1.84 -18.32
CA LEU A 194 -10.56 0.76 -19.17
C LEU A 194 -9.57 1.38 -20.17
N PRO A 195 -8.27 1.08 -20.06
CA PRO A 195 -7.30 1.64 -20.98
C PRO A 195 -7.55 1.10 -22.39
N PRO A 196 -7.60 1.97 -23.41
CA PRO A 196 -7.71 1.53 -24.79
C PRO A 196 -6.38 0.91 -25.27
N ALA A 197 -6.40 0.32 -26.47
CA ALA A 197 -5.17 -0.11 -27.14
C ALA A 197 -4.15 1.03 -27.22
N ALA A 198 -2.85 0.72 -27.16
CA ALA A 198 -1.75 1.68 -26.99
C ALA A 198 -1.82 2.87 -27.96
N GLU A 199 -2.19 2.60 -29.24
CA GLU A 199 -2.27 3.61 -30.30
C GLU A 199 -3.40 4.64 -30.05
N ARG A 200 -4.37 4.29 -29.21
CA ARG A 200 -5.52 5.12 -28.90
C ARG A 200 -5.48 5.78 -27.53
N ARG A 201 -4.44 5.53 -26.72
CA ARG A 201 -4.32 6.12 -25.37
C ARG A 201 -4.22 7.64 -25.36
N SER A 202 -3.83 8.24 -26.51
CA SER A 202 -3.83 9.71 -26.69
C SER A 202 -5.16 10.31 -27.07
N ASP A 203 -6.19 9.50 -27.31
CA ASP A 203 -7.57 9.90 -27.62
C ASP A 203 -8.42 9.78 -26.34
N PRO A 204 -8.83 10.89 -25.69
CA PRO A 204 -9.59 10.82 -24.44
C PRO A 204 -10.94 10.13 -24.60
N GLU A 205 -11.57 10.19 -25.78
CA GLU A 205 -12.86 9.55 -26.06
C GLU A 205 -12.75 8.02 -26.18
N ALA A 206 -11.52 7.49 -26.28
CA ALA A 206 -11.30 6.04 -26.29
C ALA A 206 -11.32 5.42 -24.88
N TRP A 207 -11.20 6.25 -23.84
CA TRP A 207 -11.17 5.79 -22.44
C TRP A 207 -12.59 5.59 -21.93
N ILE A 208 -13.01 4.33 -21.84
CA ILE A 208 -14.29 3.97 -21.22
C ILE A 208 -14.10 4.01 -19.71
N HIS A 209 -15.08 4.50 -18.99
CA HIS A 209 -15.06 4.49 -17.52
C HIS A 209 -16.39 4.06 -16.94
N VAL A 210 -16.36 3.45 -15.78
CA VAL A 210 -17.53 2.95 -15.03
C VAL A 210 -17.38 3.29 -13.55
N VAL A 211 -18.50 3.43 -12.84
CA VAL A 211 -18.50 3.46 -11.37
C VAL A 211 -18.51 2.03 -10.87
N LEU A 212 -17.55 1.68 -10.03
CA LEU A 212 -17.45 0.37 -9.38
C LEU A 212 -18.33 0.30 -8.13
N ASP A 213 -18.38 1.39 -7.38
CA ASP A 213 -19.09 1.49 -6.11
C ASP A 213 -19.31 2.96 -5.75
N ASP A 214 -20.39 3.26 -5.03
CA ASP A 214 -20.72 4.57 -4.50
C ASP A 214 -21.33 4.50 -3.09
N SER A 215 -21.06 3.42 -2.35
CA SER A 215 -21.62 3.18 -1.01
C SER A 215 -20.92 3.97 0.10
N LEU A 216 -19.67 4.38 -0.08
CA LEU A 216 -18.92 5.19 0.87
C LEU A 216 -19.13 6.69 0.64
N HIS A 217 -19.31 7.50 1.68
CA HIS A 217 -19.58 8.94 1.55
C HIS A 217 -18.33 9.82 1.64
N ALA A 218 -17.28 9.30 2.26
CA ALA A 218 -15.93 9.86 2.24
C ALA A 218 -14.91 8.71 2.20
N THR A 219 -13.84 8.89 1.41
CA THR A 219 -12.78 7.90 1.25
C THR A 219 -11.44 8.57 1.44
N HIS A 220 -10.36 7.81 1.66
CA HIS A 220 -9.03 8.43 1.76
C HIS A 220 -7.99 7.72 0.91
N ASN A 221 -7.74 6.46 1.16
CA ASN A 221 -6.78 5.68 0.38
C ASN A 221 -7.31 4.27 0.10
N PHE A 222 -6.66 3.57 -0.80
CA PHE A 222 -7.01 2.19 -1.13
C PHE A 222 -5.76 1.38 -1.47
N ASP A 223 -5.92 0.07 -1.43
CA ASP A 223 -4.95 -0.90 -1.87
C ASP A 223 -5.59 -1.87 -2.85
N ASP A 224 -4.78 -2.64 -3.57
CA ASP A 224 -5.25 -3.64 -4.51
C ASP A 224 -4.49 -4.96 -4.38
N ARG A 225 -5.20 -6.05 -4.61
CA ARG A 225 -4.64 -7.40 -4.66
C ARG A 225 -5.55 -8.32 -5.47
N ASP A 226 -4.98 -9.06 -6.42
CA ASP A 226 -5.66 -10.11 -7.18
C ASP A 226 -7.01 -9.67 -7.78
N GLY A 227 -7.06 -8.48 -8.38
CA GLY A 227 -8.27 -7.92 -8.98
C GLY A 227 -9.30 -7.37 -7.98
N GLN A 228 -8.99 -7.39 -6.69
CA GLN A 228 -9.78 -6.76 -5.64
C GLN A 228 -9.19 -5.42 -5.24
N ILE A 229 -10.03 -4.46 -4.87
CA ILE A 229 -9.65 -3.24 -4.17
C ILE A 229 -10.13 -3.29 -2.73
N LEU A 230 -9.37 -2.66 -1.85
CA LEU A 230 -9.70 -2.42 -0.46
C LEU A 230 -9.64 -0.92 -0.22
N VAL A 231 -10.77 -0.29 0.05
CA VAL A 231 -10.91 1.17 0.18
C VAL A 231 -11.17 1.54 1.62
N GLY A 232 -10.38 2.45 2.17
CA GLY A 232 -10.63 3.06 3.48
C GLY A 232 -11.55 4.27 3.35
N GLY A 233 -12.59 4.31 4.16
CA GLY A 233 -13.61 5.36 4.14
C GLY A 233 -14.25 5.63 5.49
N ALA A 234 -15.20 6.55 5.52
CA ALA A 234 -15.88 6.96 6.74
C ALA A 234 -16.67 5.81 7.40
N GLU A 235 -17.19 4.89 6.61
CA GLU A 235 -18.01 3.75 7.07
C GLU A 235 -17.17 2.53 7.48
N GLY A 236 -15.88 2.55 7.17
CA GLY A 236 -14.95 1.43 7.38
C GLY A 236 -14.12 1.10 6.17
N MET A 237 -13.88 -0.18 5.94
CA MET A 237 -13.11 -0.68 4.79
C MET A 237 -14.05 -1.42 3.82
N LEU A 238 -14.12 -0.96 2.58
CA LEU A 238 -14.86 -1.62 1.50
C LEU A 238 -13.91 -2.50 0.71
N ARG A 239 -14.21 -3.79 0.59
CA ARG A 239 -13.56 -4.71 -0.35
C ARG A 239 -14.47 -4.99 -1.54
N LYS A 240 -13.95 -4.88 -2.78
CA LYS A 240 -14.72 -5.08 -4.00
C LYS A 240 -13.85 -5.53 -5.17
N SER A 241 -14.40 -6.39 -6.05
CA SER A 241 -13.77 -6.74 -7.33
C SER A 241 -13.86 -5.59 -8.33
N VAL A 242 -12.75 -5.34 -9.07
CA VAL A 242 -12.73 -4.33 -10.16
C VAL A 242 -13.38 -4.85 -11.45
N MET A 243 -13.77 -6.12 -11.50
CA MET A 243 -14.49 -6.72 -12.63
C MET A 243 -15.99 -6.56 -12.50
N ASN A 244 -16.50 -6.37 -11.28
CA ASN A 244 -17.92 -6.28 -11.02
C ASN A 244 -18.35 -4.80 -10.89
N THR A 245 -19.24 -4.38 -11.80
CA THR A 245 -19.80 -3.03 -11.85
C THR A 245 -21.18 -2.94 -11.18
N ASP A 246 -21.73 -4.05 -10.67
CA ASP A 246 -22.92 -4.03 -9.83
C ASP A 246 -22.51 -3.62 -8.40
N PRO A 247 -22.99 -2.49 -7.87
CA PRO A 247 -22.63 -2.03 -6.53
C PRO A 247 -22.96 -3.03 -5.43
N ASP A 248 -24.02 -3.82 -5.60
CA ASP A 248 -24.53 -4.77 -4.60
C ASP A 248 -23.86 -6.14 -4.67
N GLU A 249 -23.15 -6.45 -5.76
CA GLU A 249 -22.44 -7.72 -5.91
C GLU A 249 -20.98 -7.61 -5.49
N ASP A 250 -20.49 -8.61 -4.74
CA ASP A 250 -19.09 -8.76 -4.28
C ASP A 250 -18.57 -7.62 -3.41
N ALA A 251 -19.43 -6.73 -2.93
CA ALA A 251 -19.05 -5.68 -1.98
C ALA A 251 -19.09 -6.21 -0.55
N MET A 252 -17.98 -6.08 0.17
CA MET A 252 -17.89 -6.43 1.59
C MET A 252 -17.44 -5.21 2.39
N LEU A 253 -18.31 -4.71 3.25
CA LEU A 253 -17.96 -3.67 4.23
C LEU A 253 -17.40 -4.32 5.50
N ILE A 254 -16.16 -4.00 5.84
CA ILE A 254 -15.49 -4.41 7.06
C ILE A 254 -15.53 -3.21 8.01
N SER A 255 -16.47 -3.22 8.95
CA SER A 255 -16.58 -2.16 9.96
C SER A 255 -15.68 -2.48 11.14
N PRO A 256 -15.03 -1.49 11.76
CA PRO A 256 -14.27 -1.66 13.00
C PRO A 256 -15.19 -2.15 14.12
N VAL A 257 -14.91 -3.31 14.68
CA VAL A 257 -15.83 -4.05 15.57
C VAL A 257 -16.09 -3.38 16.93
N ASN A 258 -15.34 -2.35 17.33
CA ASN A 258 -15.45 -1.75 18.67
C ASN A 258 -15.29 -0.23 18.73
N SER A 259 -15.39 0.47 17.63
CA SER A 259 -15.35 1.93 17.67
C SER A 259 -16.72 2.48 18.05
N ALA A 260 -16.82 2.97 19.29
CA ALA A 260 -17.97 3.80 19.65
C ALA A 260 -17.95 5.09 18.82
N PRO A 261 -19.08 5.56 18.28
CA PRO A 261 -19.10 6.87 17.62
C PRO A 261 -18.57 7.94 18.58
N PRO A 262 -17.78 8.93 18.12
CA PRO A 262 -17.67 9.46 16.75
C PRO A 262 -16.33 9.18 16.04
N THR A 263 -15.56 8.19 16.43
CA THR A 263 -14.24 7.89 15.87
C THR A 263 -14.33 6.83 14.77
N VAL A 264 -15.23 7.04 13.83
CA VAL A 264 -15.45 6.11 12.73
C VAL A 264 -14.65 6.56 11.53
N GLY A 265 -14.16 5.59 10.79
CA GLY A 265 -13.47 5.80 9.53
C GLY A 265 -12.07 5.22 9.52
N VAL A 266 -11.63 4.89 8.32
CA VAL A 266 -10.32 4.32 8.04
C VAL A 266 -9.66 5.16 6.97
N GLY A 267 -8.44 5.65 7.24
CA GLY A 267 -7.70 6.49 6.29
C GLY A 267 -6.81 5.69 5.36
N GLU A 268 -5.95 4.89 5.94
CA GLU A 268 -5.00 4.05 5.21
C GLU A 268 -5.35 2.58 5.37
N VAL A 269 -5.28 1.82 4.28
CA VAL A 269 -5.54 0.39 4.27
C VAL A 269 -4.53 -0.34 3.40
N ARG A 270 -4.08 -1.53 3.83
CA ARG A 270 -3.22 -2.41 3.01
C ARG A 270 -3.59 -3.87 3.22
N PHE A 271 -3.59 -4.61 2.13
CA PHE A 271 -3.67 -6.06 2.18
C PHE A 271 -2.37 -6.67 2.70
N GLY A 272 -2.47 -7.49 3.74
CA GLY A 272 -1.51 -8.53 4.05
C GLY A 272 -2.01 -9.89 3.55
N ARG A 273 -1.18 -10.95 3.56
CA ARG A 273 -1.60 -12.30 3.16
C ARG A 273 -2.66 -12.87 4.10
N GLU A 274 -2.51 -12.60 5.40
CA GLU A 274 -3.36 -13.15 6.45
C GLU A 274 -4.07 -12.07 7.28
N PHE A 275 -3.90 -10.80 6.94
CA PHE A 275 -4.50 -9.68 7.64
C PHE A 275 -4.70 -8.47 6.73
N ILE A 276 -5.49 -7.51 7.19
CA ILE A 276 -5.57 -6.17 6.64
C ILE A 276 -4.93 -5.24 7.66
N ALA A 277 -4.04 -4.34 7.24
CA ALA A 277 -3.53 -3.27 8.09
C ALA A 277 -4.30 -1.97 7.80
N ALA A 278 -4.59 -1.20 8.85
CA ALA A 278 -5.36 0.04 8.77
C ALA A 278 -4.87 1.11 9.73
N ILE A 279 -4.90 2.38 9.30
CA ILE A 279 -4.74 3.54 10.18
C ILE A 279 -6.11 4.15 10.42
N GLU A 280 -6.46 4.35 11.70
CA GLU A 280 -7.77 4.75 12.21
C GLU A 280 -7.67 5.83 13.30
N PRO A 281 -8.72 6.68 13.42
CA PRO A 281 -9.67 7.03 12.36
C PRO A 281 -8.94 7.68 11.19
N MET A 282 -9.67 8.17 10.20
CA MET A 282 -9.06 8.86 9.05
C MET A 282 -8.06 9.94 9.50
N HIS A 283 -6.77 9.87 9.07
CA HIS A 283 -5.63 10.63 9.60
C HIS A 283 -5.43 10.46 11.12
N GLY A 284 -5.71 9.26 11.63
CA GLY A 284 -5.75 9.02 13.07
C GLY A 284 -4.39 8.68 13.70
N ASN A 285 -4.51 8.23 14.92
CA ASN A 285 -3.37 7.85 15.77
C ASN A 285 -3.24 6.33 15.95
N GLU A 286 -4.27 5.56 15.59
CA GLU A 286 -4.27 4.12 15.78
C GLU A 286 -3.80 3.39 14.51
N LEU A 287 -2.89 2.44 14.70
CA LEU A 287 -2.56 1.42 13.70
C LEU A 287 -3.11 0.10 14.20
N ALA A 288 -3.96 -0.52 13.42
CA ALA A 288 -4.54 -1.82 13.72
C ALA A 288 -4.34 -2.83 12.58
N ILE A 289 -4.41 -4.11 12.90
CA ILE A 289 -4.59 -5.17 11.92
C ILE A 289 -5.92 -5.87 12.14
N TYR A 290 -6.50 -6.37 11.06
CA TYR A 290 -7.74 -7.13 11.04
C TYR A 290 -7.46 -8.52 10.52
N ARG A 291 -7.78 -9.55 11.30
CA ARG A 291 -7.68 -10.95 10.91
C ARG A 291 -9.07 -11.55 10.79
N GLN A 292 -9.27 -12.36 9.77
CA GLN A 292 -10.53 -13.10 9.67
C GLN A 292 -10.62 -14.14 10.80
N ARG A 293 -11.74 -14.18 11.51
CA ARG A 293 -11.97 -15.17 12.57
C ARG A 293 -12.08 -16.56 11.98
N GLN A 294 -11.39 -17.52 12.59
CA GLN A 294 -11.33 -18.90 12.10
C GLN A 294 -12.58 -19.71 12.48
N GLU A 295 -13.31 -19.33 13.55
CA GLU A 295 -14.39 -20.15 14.11
C GLU A 295 -15.64 -20.21 13.24
N ASP A 296 -15.95 -19.17 12.48
CA ASP A 296 -17.14 -19.09 11.62
C ASP A 296 -16.88 -18.48 10.24
N GLY A 297 -15.69 -17.95 10.01
CA GLY A 297 -15.31 -17.30 8.75
C GLY A 297 -16.05 -15.97 8.47
N THR A 298 -16.91 -15.51 9.35
CA THR A 298 -17.81 -14.37 9.09
C THR A 298 -17.41 -13.08 9.79
N GLY A 299 -16.48 -13.13 10.76
CA GLY A 299 -16.09 -11.97 11.56
C GLY A 299 -14.63 -11.59 11.40
N TRP A 300 -14.32 -10.37 11.82
CA TRP A 300 -12.96 -9.85 11.87
C TRP A 300 -12.54 -9.63 13.32
N GLU A 301 -11.31 -9.99 13.64
CA GLU A 301 -10.66 -9.66 14.90
C GLU A 301 -9.75 -8.46 14.67
N ARG A 302 -9.95 -7.39 15.44
CA ARG A 302 -9.10 -6.21 15.43
C ARG A 302 -8.01 -6.32 16.48
N VAL A 303 -6.76 -6.16 16.08
CA VAL A 303 -5.58 -6.14 16.96
C VAL A 303 -4.92 -4.76 16.84
N LEU A 304 -4.93 -3.98 17.92
CA LEU A 304 -4.25 -2.69 17.99
C LEU A 304 -2.74 -2.92 18.07
N LEU A 305 -1.97 -2.29 17.18
CA LEU A 305 -0.50 -2.33 17.17
C LEU A 305 0.10 -1.13 17.90
N THR A 306 -0.50 0.05 17.74
CA THR A 306 -0.14 1.27 18.46
C THR A 306 -1.27 2.30 18.37
N ASP A 307 -1.32 3.26 19.30
CA ASP A 307 -2.28 4.37 19.37
C ASP A 307 -1.60 5.75 19.50
N ASP A 308 -0.29 5.80 19.24
CA ASP A 308 0.55 6.98 19.46
C ASP A 308 1.04 7.66 18.17
N LEU A 309 0.49 7.31 17.00
CA LEU A 309 0.73 8.07 15.78
C LEU A 309 0.04 9.44 15.89
N ASN A 310 0.62 10.46 15.29
CA ASN A 310 -0.08 11.74 15.15
C ASN A 310 -0.25 12.08 13.67
N GLN A 311 -1.49 12.01 13.18
CA GLN A 311 -1.81 12.02 11.77
C GLN A 311 -1.04 10.95 11.01
N GLY A 312 -1.26 9.68 11.34
CA GLY A 312 -0.80 8.54 10.56
C GLY A 312 -1.31 8.68 9.11
N HIS A 313 -0.40 8.64 8.14
CA HIS A 313 -0.74 8.98 6.75
C HIS A 313 -0.07 8.08 5.72
N ALA A 314 0.90 7.28 6.11
CA ALA A 314 1.63 6.40 5.22
C ALA A 314 1.64 4.99 5.80
N LEU A 315 1.30 4.00 4.96
CA LEU A 315 1.15 2.61 5.35
C LEU A 315 1.63 1.68 4.24
N ALA A 316 2.39 0.65 4.58
CA ALA A 316 2.72 -0.44 3.67
C ALA A 316 2.84 -1.77 4.42
N VAL A 317 2.68 -2.88 3.68
CA VAL A 317 2.81 -4.25 4.17
C VAL A 317 3.76 -5.02 3.25
N GLY A 318 4.71 -5.76 3.81
CA GLY A 318 5.65 -6.57 3.05
C GLY A 318 6.59 -7.37 3.92
N ASP A 319 7.29 -8.33 3.34
CA ASP A 319 8.32 -9.14 4.04
C ASP A 319 9.68 -8.41 4.03
N LEU A 320 9.84 -7.42 4.92
CA LEU A 320 11.07 -6.64 5.06
C LEU A 320 12.17 -7.44 5.79
N LEU A 321 11.79 -8.41 6.61
CA LEU A 321 12.74 -9.21 7.36
C LEU A 321 13.24 -10.44 6.59
N GLY A 322 12.68 -10.72 5.40
CA GLY A 322 13.07 -11.84 4.56
C GLY A 322 12.84 -13.20 5.22
N ASN A 323 11.84 -13.30 6.09
CA ASN A 323 11.55 -14.51 6.87
C ASN A 323 10.25 -15.21 6.46
N GLY A 324 9.61 -14.74 5.37
CA GLY A 324 8.35 -15.27 4.84
C GLY A 324 7.10 -14.74 5.54
N THR A 325 7.25 -13.92 6.59
CA THR A 325 6.15 -13.28 7.32
C THR A 325 6.11 -11.79 6.97
N GLU A 326 4.94 -11.25 6.69
CA GLU A 326 4.80 -9.83 6.37
C GLU A 326 4.82 -8.97 7.64
N GLN A 327 5.43 -7.78 7.50
CA GLN A 327 5.48 -6.73 8.49
C GLN A 327 4.67 -5.54 8.01
N VAL A 328 4.34 -4.65 8.96
CA VAL A 328 3.64 -3.39 8.69
C VAL A 328 4.61 -2.23 8.89
N VAL A 329 4.68 -1.32 7.92
CA VAL A 329 5.42 -0.06 8.02
C VAL A 329 4.41 1.07 8.06
N ALA A 330 4.48 1.89 9.11
CA ALA A 330 3.62 3.07 9.26
C ALA A 330 4.44 4.33 9.49
N GLY A 331 4.03 5.41 8.83
CA GLY A 331 4.59 6.74 8.98
C GLY A 331 3.54 7.76 9.41
N TRP A 332 3.95 8.76 10.18
CA TRP A 332 3.09 9.85 10.62
C TRP A 332 3.72 11.21 10.33
N ARG A 333 2.88 12.24 10.15
CA ARG A 333 3.32 13.53 9.59
C ARG A 333 3.24 14.73 10.54
N GLN A 334 2.63 14.58 11.70
CA GLN A 334 2.62 15.59 12.76
C GLN A 334 3.38 15.08 13.97
N PRO A 335 4.06 15.97 14.73
CA PRO A 335 4.77 15.54 15.92
C PRO A 335 3.86 14.79 16.91
N ASP A 336 4.31 13.61 17.33
CA ASP A 336 3.66 12.81 18.36
C ASP A 336 3.84 13.43 19.77
N GLU A 337 3.44 12.73 20.83
CA GLU A 337 3.59 13.22 22.22
C GLU A 337 5.05 13.46 22.62
N SER A 338 6.00 12.79 21.97
CA SER A 338 7.44 13.01 22.16
C SER A 338 7.99 14.20 21.35
N GLY A 339 7.14 14.85 20.55
CA GLY A 339 7.50 15.94 19.66
C GLY A 339 8.18 15.49 18.36
N LYS A 340 8.05 14.22 17.97
CA LYS A 340 8.72 13.64 16.82
C LYS A 340 7.76 13.19 15.74
N VAL A 341 8.21 13.24 14.50
CA VAL A 341 7.65 12.56 13.33
C VAL A 341 8.51 11.36 12.99
N GLY A 342 8.03 10.43 12.14
CA GLY A 342 8.91 9.34 11.73
C GLY A 342 8.20 8.17 11.05
N ILE A 343 8.92 7.04 11.01
CA ILE A 343 8.49 5.77 10.43
C ILE A 343 8.84 4.64 11.39
N ARG A 344 7.88 3.72 11.61
CA ARG A 344 8.10 2.50 12.40
C ARG A 344 7.76 1.25 11.59
N LEU A 345 8.54 0.20 11.85
CA LEU A 345 8.30 -1.18 11.43
C LEU A 345 7.64 -1.93 12.58
N PHE A 346 6.52 -2.59 12.29
CA PHE A 346 5.82 -3.48 13.22
C PHE A 346 5.92 -4.92 12.72
N PHE A 347 6.27 -5.85 13.59
CA PHE A 347 6.51 -7.26 13.23
C PHE A 347 6.00 -8.21 14.30
N PRO A 348 5.49 -9.39 13.90
CA PRO A 348 4.98 -10.36 14.84
C PRO A 348 6.13 -11.11 15.57
N VAL A 349 5.95 -11.34 16.86
CA VAL A 349 6.83 -12.18 17.70
C VAL A 349 5.93 -13.11 18.53
N GLY A 350 5.82 -14.35 18.08
CA GLY A 350 4.82 -15.28 18.62
C GLY A 350 3.40 -14.75 18.38
N GLU A 351 2.61 -14.62 19.44
CA GLU A 351 1.24 -14.10 19.38
C GLU A 351 1.14 -12.56 19.52
N THR A 352 2.26 -11.88 19.75
CA THR A 352 2.31 -10.42 19.97
C THR A 352 2.99 -9.71 18.82
N TRP A 353 2.85 -8.37 18.78
CA TRP A 353 3.55 -7.52 17.84
C TRP A 353 4.55 -6.63 18.59
N GLN A 354 5.70 -6.44 17.98
CA GLN A 354 6.73 -5.50 18.43
C GLN A 354 6.93 -4.44 17.37
N SER A 355 7.58 -3.32 17.75
CA SER A 355 7.93 -2.27 16.81
C SER A 355 9.39 -1.87 16.90
N ARG A 356 9.89 -1.31 15.79
CA ARG A 356 11.23 -0.74 15.66
C ARG A 356 11.15 0.54 14.84
N THR A 357 11.89 1.55 15.25
CA THR A 357 12.03 2.81 14.52
C THR A 357 12.88 2.59 13.27
N ILE A 358 12.38 3.04 12.10
CA ILE A 358 13.11 3.19 10.85
C ILE A 358 13.63 4.61 10.74
N ASP A 359 12.78 5.61 10.98
CA ASP A 359 13.13 7.02 11.00
C ASP A 359 12.78 7.65 12.35
N ASP A 360 13.73 8.41 12.91
CA ASP A 360 13.58 9.14 14.17
C ASP A 360 13.67 10.64 13.94
N ASN A 361 12.54 11.25 13.56
CA ASN A 361 12.35 12.70 13.45
C ASN A 361 12.95 13.40 12.21
N THR A 362 13.20 12.67 11.10
CA THR A 362 13.65 13.32 9.84
C THR A 362 12.61 13.22 8.70
N MET A 363 11.50 12.48 8.91
CA MET A 363 10.48 12.22 7.91
C MET A 363 9.08 12.48 8.46
N ALA A 364 8.49 13.63 8.13
CA ALA A 364 7.05 13.90 8.32
C ALA A 364 6.25 13.21 7.21
N CYS A 365 6.03 11.90 7.35
CA CYS A 365 5.70 10.99 6.27
C CYS A 365 4.31 11.23 5.67
N GLU A 366 4.26 11.64 4.41
CA GLU A 366 3.02 11.87 3.65
C GLU A 366 2.61 10.63 2.82
N ASP A 367 3.56 9.96 2.19
CA ASP A 367 3.36 8.67 1.50
C ASP A 367 4.62 7.82 1.60
N LEU A 368 4.47 6.50 1.56
CA LEU A 368 5.58 5.56 1.48
C LEU A 368 5.26 4.38 0.57
N LYS A 369 6.33 3.80 0.00
CA LYS A 369 6.29 2.58 -0.81
C LYS A 369 7.39 1.61 -0.37
N LEU A 370 7.18 0.33 -0.68
CA LEU A 370 8.18 -0.71 -0.52
C LEU A 370 8.61 -1.21 -1.90
N ALA A 371 9.90 -1.30 -2.13
CA ALA A 371 10.46 -1.90 -3.34
C ALA A 371 11.90 -2.35 -3.09
N ASP A 372 12.34 -3.40 -3.75
CA ASP A 372 13.74 -3.72 -3.90
C ASP A 372 14.29 -2.81 -5.02
N LEU A 373 15.07 -1.79 -4.64
CA LEU A 373 15.60 -0.78 -5.56
C LEU A 373 17.03 -1.09 -6.03
N ASP A 374 17.82 -1.81 -5.23
CA ASP A 374 19.20 -2.15 -5.57
C ASP A 374 19.39 -3.59 -6.05
N GLY A 375 18.31 -4.39 -6.08
CA GLY A 375 18.31 -5.76 -6.59
C GLY A 375 18.91 -6.78 -5.63
N ASP A 376 18.99 -6.47 -4.34
CA ASP A 376 19.56 -7.37 -3.33
C ASP A 376 18.55 -8.39 -2.78
N GLY A 377 17.30 -8.32 -3.22
CA GLY A 377 16.19 -9.20 -2.83
C GLY A 377 15.47 -8.78 -1.55
N ARG A 378 15.77 -7.61 -0.97
CA ARG A 378 15.09 -7.04 0.19
C ARG A 378 14.24 -5.86 -0.23
N LEU A 379 13.16 -5.65 0.50
CA LEU A 379 12.33 -4.47 0.31
C LEU A 379 12.93 -3.28 1.06
N ASP A 380 13.27 -2.22 0.33
CA ASP A 380 13.62 -0.92 0.87
C ASP A 380 12.34 -0.11 1.17
N VAL A 381 12.47 0.91 2.02
CA VAL A 381 11.38 1.86 2.31
C VAL A 381 11.67 3.18 1.61
N ILE A 382 10.75 3.62 0.75
CA ILE A 382 10.81 4.90 0.04
C ILE A 382 9.75 5.80 0.65
N ALA A 383 10.13 6.98 1.13
CA ALA A 383 9.19 7.88 1.81
C ALA A 383 9.34 9.33 1.35
N ALA A 384 8.20 10.01 1.21
CA ALA A 384 8.11 11.44 0.94
C ALA A 384 7.55 12.18 2.15
N GLY A 385 8.22 13.25 2.56
CA GLY A 385 7.91 14.03 3.75
C GLY A 385 7.31 15.38 3.44
N ARG A 386 6.12 15.67 4.04
CA ARG A 386 5.41 16.92 3.83
C ARG A 386 6.07 18.10 4.52
N ALA A 387 6.16 18.07 5.85
CA ALA A 387 6.74 19.19 6.63
C ALA A 387 8.27 19.19 6.59
N THR A 388 8.88 18.04 6.37
CA THR A 388 10.34 17.90 6.25
C THR A 388 10.85 18.20 4.84
N GLY A 389 9.98 18.25 3.84
CA GLY A 389 10.31 18.68 2.48
C GLY A 389 11.35 17.80 1.79
N ASN A 390 11.26 16.49 1.97
CA ASN A 390 12.27 15.54 1.51
C ASN A 390 11.70 14.27 0.89
N LEU A 391 12.54 13.60 0.10
CA LEU A 391 12.33 12.25 -0.41
C LEU A 391 13.54 11.42 0.01
N LEU A 392 13.31 10.33 0.76
CA LEU A 392 14.36 9.44 1.24
C LEU A 392 14.12 8.01 0.81
N VAL A 393 15.22 7.28 0.67
CA VAL A 393 15.26 5.82 0.65
C VAL A 393 15.91 5.35 1.95
N TYR A 394 15.27 4.40 2.62
CA TYR A 394 15.83 3.66 3.74
C TYR A 394 16.18 2.26 3.23
N TRP A 395 17.46 2.09 2.96
CA TRP A 395 18.03 0.86 2.43
C TRP A 395 17.98 -0.24 3.48
N ASN A 396 17.33 -1.33 3.19
CA ASN A 396 17.24 -2.48 4.08
C ASN A 396 18.50 -3.34 3.98
N ARG A 397 19.36 -3.24 4.97
CA ARG A 397 20.66 -3.94 5.01
C ARG A 397 20.62 -5.17 5.91
N PRO A 398 21.40 -6.23 5.60
CA PRO A 398 21.57 -7.33 6.54
C PRO A 398 22.17 -6.80 7.84
N ALA A 399 21.74 -7.37 8.98
CA ALA A 399 22.41 -7.12 10.24
C ALA A 399 23.90 -7.44 10.11
N GLU A 400 24.76 -6.61 10.64
CA GLU A 400 26.18 -6.91 10.71
C GLU A 400 26.36 -8.20 11.53
N ARG A 401 27.05 -9.18 10.95
CA ARG A 401 27.46 -10.34 11.72
C ARG A 401 28.47 -9.83 12.77
N VAL A 402 28.06 -9.80 14.03
CA VAL A 402 29.03 -9.67 15.12
C VAL A 402 29.94 -10.90 14.98
N ALA A 403 31.19 -10.68 14.59
CA ALA A 403 32.19 -11.73 14.59
C ALA A 403 32.36 -12.17 16.04
N ASP A 404 32.05 -13.43 16.30
CA ASP A 404 32.29 -14.12 17.59
C ASP A 404 33.77 -14.15 17.94
#